data_cd1047dd76c130b36191aae5c51deec8
#
_entry.id   cd1047dd76c130b36191aae5c51deec8
#
_cell.length_a   1.000
_cell.length_b   1.000
_cell.length_c   1.000
_cell.angle_alpha   90.00
_cell.angle_beta   90.00
_cell.angle_gamma   90.00
#
_symmetry.space_group_name_H-M   'P 1'
#
loop_
_entity.id
_entity.type
_entity.pdbx_description
1 polymer ?
#
loop_
_entity_poly.entity_id
_entity_poly.type
_entity_poly.pdbx_seq_one_letter_code
_entity_poly.pdbx_strand_id
1 'polypeptide(L)'
;MNKLTYINLLLLVVIVLLAAFLLLTRNDGQPEQFNVSAIDPDSIDQIIISRAGQSELHFSKQTGRWRMLSPLAAPANDTRIQAILAVLSARSPTQLDVAGLDPDRFGLRSPSVTLKLNEHEFRFGDAAPMDNRRYLLYLDTVHLINDGLFQQLQQKPEFFILVEEQ
;
A
#
# COMPACT_ATOMS: atom_id res chain seq x y z
N MET A 1 40.84 5.64 47.92
CA MET A 1 40.12 5.88 46.65
C MET A 1 39.60 7.31 46.70
N ASN A 2 39.88 8.11 45.65
CA ASN A 2 39.55 9.53 45.62
C ASN A 2 38.04 9.72 45.38
N LYS A 3 37.44 10.75 46.00
CA LYS A 3 36.02 11.07 45.80
C LYS A 3 35.60 11.14 44.33
N LEU A 4 36.52 11.56 43.46
CA LEU A 4 36.34 11.58 42.02
C LEU A 4 36.15 10.19 41.39
N THR A 5 36.87 9.17 41.93
CA THR A 5 36.74 7.79 41.45
C THR A 5 35.36 7.19 41.75
N TYR A 6 34.81 7.50 42.94
CA TYR A 6 33.45 7.08 43.29
C TYR A 6 32.39 7.76 42.44
N ILE A 7 32.55 9.06 42.14
CA ILE A 7 31.62 9.80 41.29
C ILE A 7 31.64 9.24 39.85
N ASN A 8 32.81 8.96 39.32
CA ASN A 8 32.93 8.38 37.97
C ASN A 8 32.36 6.95 37.90
N LEU A 9 32.55 6.14 38.94
CA LEU A 9 31.98 4.78 39.01
C LEU A 9 30.44 4.85 39.08
N LEU A 10 29.89 5.76 39.88
CA LEU A 10 28.47 5.97 39.99
C LEU A 10 27.85 6.44 38.65
N LEU A 11 28.49 7.38 37.97
CA LEU A 11 28.11 7.83 36.64
C LEU A 11 28.11 6.70 35.62
N LEU A 12 29.14 5.84 35.65
CA LEU A 12 29.22 4.68 34.75
C LEU A 12 28.09 3.70 35.01
N VAL A 13 27.76 3.43 36.27
CA VAL A 13 26.63 2.55 36.64
C VAL A 13 25.30 3.15 36.15
N VAL A 14 25.09 4.47 36.31
CA VAL A 14 23.88 5.16 35.82
C VAL A 14 23.76 5.06 34.29
N ILE A 15 24.87 5.26 33.57
CA ILE A 15 24.90 5.15 32.09
C ILE A 15 24.55 3.72 31.67
N VAL A 16 25.13 2.70 32.32
CA VAL A 16 24.84 1.29 32.03
C VAL A 16 23.37 0.95 32.30
N LEU A 17 22.82 1.43 33.42
CA LEU A 17 21.41 1.22 33.75
C LEU A 17 20.47 1.92 32.76
N LEU A 18 20.79 3.15 32.34
CA LEU A 18 20.03 3.87 31.32
C LEU A 18 20.11 3.17 29.95
N ALA A 19 21.29 2.70 29.56
CA ALA A 19 21.47 1.94 28.33
C ALA A 19 20.71 0.61 28.36
N ALA A 20 20.79 -0.12 29.49
CA ALA A 20 20.00 -1.35 29.70
C ALA A 20 18.50 -1.07 29.68
N PHE A 21 18.04 0.00 30.33
CA PHE A 21 16.64 0.42 30.31
C PHE A 21 16.18 0.75 28.88
N LEU A 22 16.97 1.52 28.10
CA LEU A 22 16.66 1.83 26.69
C LEU A 22 16.65 0.57 25.80
N LEU A 23 17.53 -0.38 26.05
CA LEU A 23 17.58 -1.65 25.30
C LEU A 23 16.41 -2.56 25.66
N LEU A 24 16.03 -2.62 26.94
CA LEU A 24 14.90 -3.44 27.43
C LEU A 24 13.52 -2.80 27.14
N THR A 25 13.46 -1.47 27.08
CA THR A 25 12.25 -0.73 26.71
C THR A 25 12.19 -0.37 25.24
N ARG A 26 13.21 -0.76 24.47
CA ARG A 26 13.09 -0.81 23.03
C ARG A 26 12.08 -1.90 22.70
N ASN A 27 10.83 -1.59 22.97
CA ASN A 27 9.73 -2.24 22.28
C ASN A 27 10.00 -1.94 20.80
N ASP A 28 10.53 -2.89 20.07
CA ASP A 28 10.37 -2.98 18.65
C ASP A 28 8.89 -3.30 18.40
N GLY A 29 8.01 -2.44 18.93
CA GLY A 29 6.65 -2.30 18.50
C GLY A 29 6.70 -1.80 17.07
N GLN A 30 7.09 -2.67 16.16
CA GLN A 30 6.68 -2.49 14.80
C GLN A 30 5.16 -2.37 14.88
N PRO A 31 4.59 -1.25 14.45
CA PRO A 31 3.14 -1.11 14.47
C PRO A 31 2.57 -2.36 13.82
N GLU A 32 1.64 -3.02 14.46
CA GLU A 32 0.93 -4.16 13.90
C GLU A 32 0.57 -3.80 12.47
N GLN A 33 1.11 -4.55 11.50
CA GLN A 33 0.85 -4.30 10.11
C GLN A 33 -0.17 -5.34 9.65
N PHE A 34 -1.32 -4.85 9.26
CA PHE A 34 -2.40 -5.67 8.74
C PHE A 34 -2.26 -5.81 7.23
N ASN A 35 -2.44 -6.99 6.70
CA ASN A 35 -2.55 -7.16 5.25
C ASN A 35 -3.90 -6.59 4.77
N VAL A 36 -3.89 -5.92 3.64
CA VAL A 36 -5.11 -5.39 3.00
C VAL A 36 -6.02 -6.54 2.61
N SER A 37 -5.48 -7.62 2.09
CA SER A 37 -6.26 -8.82 1.74
C SER A 37 -5.47 -10.11 1.98
N ALA A 38 -6.17 -11.24 1.91
CA ALA A 38 -5.59 -12.58 1.91
C ALA A 38 -5.72 -13.27 0.54
N ILE A 39 -6.01 -12.51 -0.52
CA ILE A 39 -6.21 -13.04 -1.87
C ILE A 39 -4.85 -13.40 -2.47
N ASP A 40 -4.78 -14.58 -3.08
CA ASP A 40 -3.62 -15.00 -3.85
C ASP A 40 -3.54 -14.21 -5.18
N PRO A 41 -2.46 -13.45 -5.44
CA PRO A 41 -2.28 -12.72 -6.69
C PRO A 41 -2.35 -13.61 -7.93
N ASP A 42 -1.98 -14.89 -7.83
CA ASP A 42 -2.02 -15.83 -8.96
C ASP A 42 -3.45 -16.23 -9.36
N SER A 43 -4.42 -16.04 -8.47
CA SER A 43 -5.84 -16.28 -8.73
C SER A 43 -6.52 -15.18 -9.53
N ILE A 44 -5.83 -14.07 -9.79
CA ILE A 44 -6.38 -12.92 -10.52
C ILE A 44 -6.17 -13.10 -12.01
N ASP A 45 -7.27 -13.01 -12.77
CA ASP A 45 -7.30 -13.11 -14.23
C ASP A 45 -7.79 -11.85 -14.92
N GLN A 46 -8.43 -10.93 -14.18
CA GLN A 46 -8.95 -9.68 -14.70
C GLN A 46 -8.55 -8.51 -13.81
N ILE A 47 -8.16 -7.41 -14.44
CA ILE A 47 -7.85 -6.14 -13.78
C ILE A 47 -8.60 -5.05 -14.52
N ILE A 48 -9.36 -4.24 -13.79
CA ILE A 48 -10.01 -3.04 -14.31
C ILE A 48 -9.58 -1.85 -13.45
N ILE A 49 -9.07 -0.81 -14.10
CA ILE A 49 -8.71 0.45 -13.44
C ILE A 49 -9.61 1.54 -13.96
N SER A 50 -10.53 2.00 -13.11
CA SER A 50 -11.42 3.13 -13.41
C SER A 50 -10.86 4.40 -12.77
N ARG A 51 -10.72 5.46 -13.56
CA ARG A 51 -10.17 6.76 -13.15
C ARG A 51 -11.14 7.87 -13.53
N ALA A 52 -11.38 8.80 -12.61
CA ALA A 52 -12.28 9.91 -12.86
C ALA A 52 -11.88 10.69 -14.13
N GLY A 53 -12.80 10.81 -15.08
CA GLY A 53 -12.61 11.56 -16.33
C GLY A 53 -11.67 10.93 -17.35
N GLN A 54 -11.28 9.66 -17.19
CA GLN A 54 -10.40 8.94 -18.12
C GLN A 54 -11.04 7.62 -18.58
N SER A 55 -10.53 7.09 -19.70
CA SER A 55 -10.93 5.75 -20.16
C SER A 55 -10.47 4.69 -19.18
N GLU A 56 -11.31 3.69 -18.95
CA GLU A 56 -10.95 2.54 -18.14
C GLU A 56 -9.87 1.70 -18.80
N LEU A 57 -8.95 1.17 -17.98
CA LEU A 57 -7.97 0.20 -18.42
C LEU A 57 -8.45 -1.19 -18.05
N HIS A 58 -8.59 -2.04 -19.05
CA HIS A 58 -8.97 -3.44 -18.87
C HIS A 58 -7.82 -4.35 -19.25
N PHE A 59 -7.47 -5.25 -18.34
CA PHE A 59 -6.46 -6.28 -18.57
C PHE A 59 -7.08 -7.66 -18.32
N SER A 60 -6.65 -8.63 -19.11
CA SER A 60 -7.01 -10.04 -18.91
C SER A 60 -5.80 -10.93 -19.09
N LYS A 61 -5.73 -11.96 -18.27
CA LYS A 61 -4.71 -13.01 -18.34
C LYS A 61 -5.18 -14.07 -19.32
N GLN A 62 -4.51 -14.17 -20.45
CA GLN A 62 -4.83 -15.12 -21.51
C GLN A 62 -3.64 -16.07 -21.72
N THR A 63 -3.87 -17.38 -21.59
CA THR A 63 -2.80 -18.40 -21.71
C THR A 63 -1.56 -18.08 -20.86
N GLY A 64 -1.80 -17.57 -19.64
CA GLY A 64 -0.74 -17.24 -18.67
C GLY A 64 -0.05 -15.89 -18.88
N ARG A 65 -0.44 -15.11 -19.91
CA ARG A 65 0.14 -13.79 -20.21
C ARG A 65 -0.90 -12.69 -20.07
N TRP A 66 -0.48 -11.56 -19.54
CA TRP A 66 -1.34 -10.40 -19.42
C TRP A 66 -1.43 -9.62 -20.74
N ARG A 67 -2.63 -9.20 -21.08
CA ARG A 67 -2.91 -8.33 -22.21
C ARG A 67 -3.83 -7.18 -21.77
N MET A 68 -3.53 -5.98 -22.22
CA MET A 68 -4.48 -4.88 -22.19
C MET A 68 -5.52 -5.10 -23.29
N LEU A 69 -6.80 -5.01 -22.94
CA LEU A 69 -7.92 -5.11 -23.88
C LEU A 69 -8.46 -3.73 -24.27
N SER A 70 -8.41 -2.79 -23.35
CA SER A 70 -8.90 -1.41 -23.52
C SER A 70 -8.03 -0.44 -22.74
N PRO A 71 -7.77 0.77 -23.21
CA PRO A 71 -8.16 1.34 -24.52
C PRO A 71 -7.30 0.86 -25.70
N LEU A 72 -6.20 0.18 -25.45
CA LEU A 72 -5.24 -0.32 -26.43
C LEU A 72 -5.17 -1.85 -26.34
N ALA A 73 -5.39 -2.55 -27.44
CA ALA A 73 -5.22 -3.99 -27.49
C ALA A 73 -3.74 -4.35 -27.69
N ALA A 74 -2.99 -4.59 -26.59
CA ALA A 74 -1.55 -4.85 -26.62
C ALA A 74 -1.11 -5.84 -25.52
N PRO A 75 0.05 -6.52 -25.69
CA PRO A 75 0.66 -7.25 -24.58
C PRO A 75 0.95 -6.31 -23.41
N ALA A 76 0.60 -6.74 -22.20
CA ALA A 76 0.89 -5.95 -21.00
C ALA A 76 2.32 -6.20 -20.51
N ASN A 77 2.87 -5.22 -19.82
CA ASN A 77 4.15 -5.35 -19.13
C ASN A 77 3.94 -6.07 -17.80
N ASP A 78 4.39 -7.31 -17.68
CA ASP A 78 4.19 -8.16 -16.51
C ASP A 78 4.70 -7.51 -15.22
N THR A 79 5.84 -6.81 -15.25
CA THR A 79 6.36 -6.10 -14.07
C THR A 79 5.40 -5.03 -13.57
N ARG A 80 4.74 -4.30 -14.49
CA ARG A 80 3.74 -3.27 -14.13
C ARG A 80 2.46 -3.91 -13.58
N ILE A 81 2.04 -5.02 -14.15
CA ILE A 81 0.90 -5.79 -13.66
C ILE A 81 1.18 -6.35 -12.25
N GLN A 82 2.36 -6.93 -12.02
CA GLN A 82 2.75 -7.39 -10.68
C GLN A 82 2.76 -6.25 -9.66
N ALA A 83 3.18 -5.05 -10.05
CA ALA A 83 3.13 -3.88 -9.19
C ALA A 83 1.69 -3.45 -8.82
N ILE A 84 0.71 -3.65 -9.73
CA ILE A 84 -0.72 -3.45 -9.43
C ILE A 84 -1.20 -4.52 -8.44
N LEU A 85 -0.89 -5.78 -8.69
CA LEU A 85 -1.29 -6.90 -7.83
C LEU A 85 -0.68 -6.83 -6.43
N ALA A 86 0.40 -6.07 -6.24
CA ALA A 86 1.00 -5.84 -4.93
C ALA A 86 0.05 -5.18 -3.91
N VAL A 87 -1.08 -4.59 -4.35
CA VAL A 87 -2.14 -4.11 -3.45
C VAL A 87 -2.68 -5.23 -2.56
N LEU A 88 -2.75 -6.45 -3.08
CA LEU A 88 -3.27 -7.61 -2.35
C LEU A 88 -2.43 -7.96 -1.12
N SER A 89 -1.11 -7.80 -1.22
CA SER A 89 -0.16 -8.03 -0.13
C SER A 89 0.28 -6.73 0.57
N ALA A 90 -0.34 -5.59 0.23
CA ALA A 90 -0.01 -4.32 0.85
C ALA A 90 -0.25 -4.38 2.36
N ARG A 91 0.64 -3.73 3.12
CA ARG A 91 0.55 -3.67 4.57
C ARG A 91 0.05 -2.30 5.01
N SER A 92 -0.89 -2.32 5.93
CA SER A 92 -1.46 -1.13 6.56
C SER A 92 -1.17 -1.13 8.05
N PRO A 93 -0.64 -0.04 8.62
CA PRO A 93 -0.51 0.09 10.06
C PRO A 93 -1.84 0.39 10.75
N THR A 94 -2.90 0.60 9.98
CA THR A 94 -4.20 1.01 10.49
C THR A 94 -5.31 0.30 9.72
N GLN A 95 -6.25 -0.26 10.46
CA GLN A 95 -7.53 -0.77 9.97
C GLN A 95 -8.65 -0.05 10.71
N LEU A 96 -9.57 0.56 9.98
CA LEU A 96 -10.73 1.25 10.54
C LEU A 96 -11.99 0.65 9.90
N ASP A 97 -12.98 0.31 10.73
CA ASP A 97 -14.28 -0.12 10.25
C ASP A 97 -15.02 1.08 9.61
N VAL A 98 -15.46 0.92 8.37
CA VAL A 98 -16.18 1.97 7.64
C VAL A 98 -17.50 2.34 8.30
N ALA A 99 -18.14 1.44 9.04
CA ALA A 99 -19.43 1.68 9.69
C ALA A 99 -19.39 2.84 10.71
N GLY A 100 -18.23 3.13 11.27
CA GLY A 100 -18.01 4.24 12.22
C GLY A 100 -17.47 5.53 11.57
N LEU A 101 -17.28 5.55 10.25
CA LEU A 101 -16.62 6.63 9.54
C LEU A 101 -17.58 7.29 8.54
N ASP A 102 -17.35 8.58 8.29
CA ASP A 102 -17.94 9.27 7.17
C ASP A 102 -17.02 9.13 5.92
N PRO A 103 -17.42 8.31 4.91
CA PRO A 103 -16.56 8.05 3.76
C PRO A 103 -16.21 9.31 2.94
N ASP A 104 -17.03 10.36 3.01
CA ASP A 104 -16.77 11.62 2.30
C ASP A 104 -15.50 12.32 2.82
N ARG A 105 -15.23 12.21 4.11
CA ARG A 105 -14.04 12.82 4.73
C ARG A 105 -12.71 12.21 4.27
N PHE A 106 -12.78 11.04 3.65
CA PHE A 106 -11.63 10.29 3.17
C PHE A 106 -11.60 10.16 1.64
N GLY A 107 -12.50 10.83 0.93
CA GLY A 107 -12.64 10.72 -0.53
C GLY A 107 -13.09 9.33 -1.01
N LEU A 108 -13.69 8.51 -0.14
CA LEU A 108 -14.02 7.10 -0.44
C LEU A 108 -15.41 6.91 -1.05
N ARG A 109 -16.30 7.91 -0.94
CA ARG A 109 -17.63 7.87 -1.58
C ARG A 109 -17.53 8.09 -3.10
N SER A 110 -16.64 8.98 -3.52
CA SER A 110 -16.37 9.27 -4.93
C SER A 110 -14.87 9.16 -5.20
N PRO A 111 -14.33 7.93 -5.20
CA PRO A 111 -12.89 7.71 -5.28
C PRO A 111 -12.37 8.17 -6.65
N SER A 112 -11.19 8.79 -6.65
CA SER A 112 -10.52 9.22 -7.88
C SER A 112 -9.99 8.03 -8.71
N VAL A 113 -9.73 6.90 -8.06
CA VAL A 113 -9.36 5.62 -8.70
C VAL A 113 -10.10 4.48 -8.01
N THR A 114 -10.64 3.59 -8.82
CA THR A 114 -11.15 2.28 -8.39
C THR A 114 -10.40 1.21 -9.14
N LEU A 115 -9.84 0.26 -8.40
CA LEU A 115 -9.17 -0.93 -8.94
C LEU A 115 -10.05 -2.14 -8.66
N LYS A 116 -10.42 -2.87 -9.71
CA LYS A 116 -11.10 -4.16 -9.60
C LYS A 116 -10.16 -5.28 -10.00
N LEU A 117 -10.05 -6.28 -9.15
CA LEU A 117 -9.29 -7.51 -9.36
C LEU A 117 -10.29 -8.67 -9.29
N ASN A 118 -10.68 -9.22 -10.42
CA ASN A 118 -11.86 -10.10 -10.53
C ASN A 118 -13.09 -9.39 -9.92
N GLU A 119 -13.76 -9.99 -8.93
CA GLU A 119 -14.87 -9.40 -8.17
C GLU A 119 -14.45 -8.46 -7.02
N HIS A 120 -13.16 -8.36 -6.71
CA HIS A 120 -12.66 -7.58 -5.58
C HIS A 120 -12.44 -6.12 -5.96
N GLU A 121 -13.11 -5.22 -5.27
CA GLU A 121 -13.05 -3.77 -5.52
C GLU A 121 -12.25 -3.05 -4.45
N PHE A 122 -11.25 -2.28 -4.86
CA PHE A 122 -10.39 -1.44 -4.03
C PHE A 122 -10.61 0.02 -4.42
N ARG A 123 -11.11 0.84 -3.48
CA ARG A 123 -11.38 2.25 -3.71
C ARG A 123 -10.29 3.11 -3.09
N PHE A 124 -9.62 3.90 -3.92
CA PHE A 124 -8.56 4.81 -3.48
C PHE A 124 -9.15 6.20 -3.21
N GLY A 125 -9.17 6.56 -1.94
CA GLY A 125 -9.63 7.86 -1.45
C GLY A 125 -8.54 8.93 -1.49
N ASP A 126 -8.61 9.88 -0.57
CA ASP A 126 -7.68 11.01 -0.46
C ASP A 126 -6.33 10.59 0.13
N ALA A 127 -5.30 11.41 -0.14
CA ALA A 127 -4.02 11.29 0.54
C ALA A 127 -4.17 11.63 2.03
N ALA A 128 -3.53 10.85 2.89
CA ALA A 128 -3.47 11.17 4.31
C ALA A 128 -2.57 12.38 4.55
N PRO A 129 -2.87 13.22 5.57
CA PRO A 129 -2.12 14.46 5.83
C PRO A 129 -0.64 14.25 6.15
N MET A 130 -0.26 13.05 6.57
CA MET A 130 1.10 12.69 6.98
C MET A 130 1.54 11.37 6.33
N ASP A 131 2.85 11.17 6.22
CA ASP A 131 3.51 9.90 5.90
C ASP A 131 3.37 9.38 4.45
N ASN A 132 3.03 10.23 3.48
CA ASN A 132 2.89 9.82 2.07
C ASN A 132 2.02 8.55 1.91
N ARG A 133 0.91 8.53 2.63
CA ARG A 133 -0.07 7.44 2.62
C ARG A 133 -1.38 7.90 2.02
N ARG A 134 -2.21 6.92 1.66
CA ARG A 134 -3.54 7.13 1.09
C ARG A 134 -4.55 6.20 1.73
N TYR A 135 -5.77 6.70 1.87
CA TYR A 135 -6.90 5.88 2.30
C TYR A 135 -7.31 4.91 1.19
N LEU A 136 -7.48 3.66 1.55
CA LEU A 136 -7.94 2.59 0.68
C LEU A 136 -9.09 1.87 1.35
N LEU A 137 -10.23 1.81 0.70
CA LEU A 137 -11.35 0.99 1.15
C LEU A 137 -11.34 -0.33 0.40
N TYR A 138 -11.31 -1.41 1.16
CA TYR A 138 -11.54 -2.77 0.67
C TYR A 138 -12.54 -3.47 1.58
N LEU A 139 -13.63 -4.01 0.99
CA LEU A 139 -14.80 -4.48 1.73
C LEU A 139 -15.30 -3.36 2.68
N ASP A 140 -15.41 -3.66 3.96
CA ASP A 140 -15.87 -2.72 4.99
C ASP A 140 -14.72 -2.12 5.81
N THR A 141 -13.49 -2.23 5.33
CA THR A 141 -12.29 -1.80 6.07
C THR A 141 -11.53 -0.72 5.31
N VAL A 142 -11.24 0.38 6.01
CA VAL A 142 -10.37 1.45 5.52
C VAL A 142 -8.95 1.21 6.00
N HIS A 143 -8.04 1.16 5.05
CA HIS A 143 -6.61 0.96 5.24
C HIS A 143 -5.84 2.24 4.95
N LEU A 144 -4.65 2.36 5.52
CA LEU A 144 -3.66 3.38 5.15
C LEU A 144 -2.50 2.69 4.43
N ILE A 145 -2.40 2.89 3.13
CA ILE A 145 -1.35 2.28 2.30
C ILE A 145 -0.38 3.34 1.76
N ASN A 146 0.77 2.91 1.26
CA ASN A 146 1.71 3.81 0.58
C ASN A 146 1.09 4.39 -0.69
N ASP A 147 1.25 5.71 -0.93
CA ASP A 147 0.68 6.42 -2.08
C ASP A 147 1.30 6.02 -3.44
N GLY A 148 2.45 5.35 -3.42
CA GLY A 148 3.17 4.98 -4.66
C GLY A 148 2.36 4.11 -5.62
N LEU A 149 1.50 3.21 -5.10
CA LEU A 149 0.61 2.40 -5.93
C LEU A 149 -0.42 3.28 -6.65
N PHE A 150 -1.04 4.21 -5.94
CA PHE A 150 -1.99 5.15 -6.54
C PHE A 150 -1.36 5.95 -7.68
N GLN A 151 -0.12 6.43 -7.51
CA GLN A 151 0.62 7.15 -8.53
C GLN A 151 0.86 6.29 -9.79
N GLN A 152 1.08 4.99 -9.62
CA GLN A 152 1.18 4.07 -10.75
C GLN A 152 -0.15 3.89 -11.47
N LEU A 153 -1.27 3.75 -10.73
CA LEU A 153 -2.60 3.59 -11.31
C LEU A 153 -3.07 4.82 -12.12
N GLN A 154 -2.49 5.98 -11.84
CA GLN A 154 -2.74 7.23 -12.57
C GLN A 154 -1.98 7.34 -13.90
N GLN A 155 -1.05 6.44 -14.19
CA GLN A 155 -0.23 6.49 -15.39
C GLN A 155 -1.06 6.26 -16.66
N LYS A 156 -0.54 6.75 -17.79
CA LYS A 156 -1.17 6.59 -19.11
C LYS A 156 -1.19 5.10 -19.53
N PRO A 157 -2.09 4.69 -20.44
CA PRO A 157 -2.19 3.31 -20.90
C PRO A 157 -0.86 2.73 -21.41
N GLU A 158 -0.06 3.56 -22.08
CA GLU A 158 1.23 3.17 -22.64
C GLU A 158 2.26 2.71 -21.60
N PHE A 159 2.11 3.17 -20.37
CA PHE A 159 2.96 2.75 -19.24
C PHE A 159 2.82 1.26 -18.93
N PHE A 160 1.66 0.68 -19.18
CA PHE A 160 1.33 -0.68 -18.81
C PHE A 160 1.52 -1.72 -19.90
N ILE A 161 1.90 -1.31 -21.11
CA ILE A 161 2.12 -2.20 -22.24
C ILE A 161 3.62 -2.44 -22.49
N LEU A 162 3.94 -3.54 -23.15
CA LEU A 162 5.27 -3.76 -23.69
C LEU A 162 5.47 -2.84 -24.90
N VAL A 163 6.49 -2.00 -24.83
CA VAL A 163 6.97 -1.25 -25.99
C VAL A 163 7.93 -2.18 -26.72
N GLU A 164 7.58 -2.65 -27.92
CA GLU A 164 8.53 -3.32 -28.79
C GLU A 164 9.52 -2.25 -29.27
N GLU A 165 10.76 -2.31 -28.79
CA GLU A 165 11.86 -1.55 -29.39
C GLU A 165 12.07 -2.08 -30.83
N GLN A 166 11.82 -1.22 -31.82
CA GLN A 166 12.13 -1.49 -33.23
C GLN A 166 13.62 -1.33 -33.48
#